data_5c303be2d9ce3271a90af8ca026a7d79
#
_entry.id   5c303be2d9ce3271a90af8ca026a7d79
#
_cell.length_a   1.000
_cell.length_b   1.000
_cell.length_c   1.000
_cell.angle_alpha   90.00
_cell.angle_beta   90.00
_cell.angle_gamma   90.00
#
_symmetry.space_group_name_H-M   'P 1'
#
loop_
_entity.id
_entity.type
_entity.pdbx_description
1 polymer ?
#
loop_
_entity_poly.entity_id
_entity_poly.type
_entity_poly.pdbx_seq_one_letter_code
_entity_poly.pdbx_strand_id
1 'polypeptide(L)'
;MILKTILKSPKTYRNVLKYGNDNDSPALAAGKLVHWMILEPHKVDALHFVDASSKNTNKYKDAKSKYGEVFLTKERSAAERLADAVLRNEAAIRLLSKSDFEVPAIEMIKDLPFRGKADIIQGDTIVDLKTSADLSTFKYSADKYGYDLQAWLYLKLFNKSNFVFLVVDKASTDIGIFDVSDDFLKRGENKFRQAVDNYKYFFKQDNDLDQYVMRGIL
;
A
#
# COMPACT_ATOMS: atom_id res chain seq x y z
N MET A 1 -2.75 -5.62 0.27
CA MET A 1 -2.20 -6.90 -0.27
C MET A 1 -2.87 -8.07 0.43
N ILE A 2 -3.50 -8.94 -0.34
CA ILE A 2 -4.33 -10.07 0.14
C ILE A 2 -3.49 -11.17 0.84
N LEU A 3 -2.23 -11.36 0.45
CA LEU A 3 -1.33 -12.33 1.09
C LEU A 3 -1.17 -12.13 2.61
N LYS A 4 -1.26 -10.90 3.10
CA LYS A 4 -1.19 -10.62 4.55
C LYS A 4 -2.33 -11.27 5.34
N THR A 5 -3.47 -11.49 4.71
CA THR A 5 -4.64 -12.05 5.40
C THR A 5 -4.47 -13.55 5.66
N ILE A 6 -3.82 -14.29 4.75
CA ILE A 6 -3.56 -15.70 4.95
C ILE A 6 -2.45 -15.94 5.99
N LEU A 7 -1.54 -14.98 6.17
CA LEU A 7 -0.54 -15.00 7.26
C LEU A 7 -1.19 -14.80 8.63
N LYS A 8 -2.31 -14.06 8.71
CA LYS A 8 -3.09 -13.97 9.97
C LYS A 8 -3.78 -15.28 10.26
N SER A 9 -4.55 -15.78 9.33
CA SER A 9 -5.13 -17.13 9.36
C SER A 9 -5.80 -17.46 8.02
N PRO A 10 -5.90 -18.75 7.65
CA PRO A 10 -6.67 -19.19 6.49
C PRO A 10 -8.14 -18.77 6.54
N LYS A 11 -8.76 -18.74 7.73
CA LYS A 11 -10.14 -18.28 7.93
C LYS A 11 -10.28 -16.78 7.61
N THR A 12 -9.33 -15.96 8.05
CA THR A 12 -9.30 -14.51 7.72
C THR A 12 -9.19 -14.31 6.21
N TYR A 13 -8.32 -15.08 5.53
CA TYR A 13 -8.17 -15.03 4.09
C TYR A 13 -9.48 -15.38 3.37
N ARG A 14 -10.13 -16.50 3.74
CA ARG A 14 -11.44 -16.90 3.19
C ARG A 14 -12.50 -15.82 3.36
N ASN A 15 -12.57 -15.21 4.55
CA ASN A 15 -13.53 -14.16 4.84
C ASN A 15 -13.31 -12.92 3.96
N VAL A 16 -12.04 -12.52 3.76
CA VAL A 16 -11.72 -11.39 2.87
C VAL A 16 -12.06 -11.70 1.41
N LEU A 17 -11.85 -12.94 0.95
CA LEU A 17 -12.27 -13.33 -0.40
C LEU A 17 -13.79 -13.31 -0.57
N LYS A 18 -14.54 -13.70 0.45
CA LYS A 18 -16.01 -13.79 0.40
C LYS A 18 -16.72 -12.46 0.58
N TYR A 19 -16.23 -11.63 1.49
CA TYR A 19 -16.93 -10.41 1.95
C TYR A 19 -16.21 -9.11 1.56
N GLY A 20 -15.03 -9.23 0.94
CA GLY A 20 -14.16 -8.07 0.69
C GLY A 20 -13.33 -7.68 1.92
N ASN A 21 -12.53 -6.66 1.73
CA ASN A 21 -11.71 -6.08 2.81
C ASN A 21 -12.22 -4.64 3.01
N ASP A 22 -13.01 -4.43 4.05
CA ASP A 22 -13.51 -3.09 4.43
C ASP A 22 -12.37 -2.24 5.01
N ASN A 23 -11.51 -1.76 4.11
CA ASN A 23 -10.39 -0.88 4.46
C ASN A 23 -10.70 0.60 4.14
N ASP A 24 -11.89 1.08 4.47
CA ASP A 24 -12.26 2.50 4.36
C ASP A 24 -11.74 3.33 5.55
N SER A 25 -10.49 3.15 5.93
CA SER A 25 -9.93 3.99 7.00
C SER A 25 -9.61 5.40 6.47
N PRO A 26 -9.84 6.46 7.29
CA PRO A 26 -9.48 7.82 6.91
C PRO A 26 -8.00 7.98 6.52
N ALA A 27 -7.12 7.18 7.12
CA ALA A 27 -5.69 7.18 6.82
C ALA A 27 -5.39 6.65 5.42
N LEU A 28 -6.11 5.60 4.96
CA LEU A 28 -5.98 5.07 3.61
C LEU A 28 -6.54 6.04 2.57
N ALA A 29 -7.68 6.66 2.84
CA ALA A 29 -8.26 7.67 1.96
C ALA A 29 -7.32 8.87 1.76
N ALA A 30 -6.71 9.36 2.85
CA ALA A 30 -5.72 10.44 2.77
C ALA A 30 -4.47 10.03 1.98
N GLY A 31 -3.94 8.81 2.22
CA GLY A 31 -2.82 8.27 1.44
C GLY A 31 -3.13 8.17 -0.05
N LYS A 32 -4.32 7.69 -0.39
CA LYS A 32 -4.80 7.56 -1.77
C LYS A 32 -4.84 8.90 -2.51
N LEU A 33 -5.30 9.98 -1.85
CA LEU A 33 -5.29 11.33 -2.43
C LEU A 33 -3.87 11.81 -2.72
N VAL A 34 -2.93 11.63 -1.81
CA VAL A 34 -1.52 12.00 -2.01
C VAL A 34 -0.92 11.24 -3.19
N HIS A 35 -1.16 9.92 -3.29
CA HIS A 35 -0.73 9.12 -4.43
C HIS A 35 -1.27 9.67 -5.74
N TRP A 36 -2.57 9.92 -5.83
CA TRP A 36 -3.17 10.45 -7.05
C TRP A 36 -2.63 11.82 -7.42
N MET A 37 -2.43 12.74 -6.46
CA MET A 37 -1.89 14.07 -6.73
C MET A 37 -0.48 14.03 -7.32
N ILE A 38 0.33 13.05 -6.93
CA ILE A 38 1.73 12.92 -7.38
C ILE A 38 1.83 12.05 -8.64
N LEU A 39 1.15 10.91 -8.69
CA LEU A 39 1.37 9.88 -9.69
C LEU A 39 0.30 9.87 -10.80
N GLU A 40 -0.93 10.26 -10.48
CA GLU A 40 -2.08 10.21 -11.39
C GLU A 40 -2.97 11.48 -11.23
N PRO A 41 -2.45 12.71 -11.44
CA PRO A 41 -3.17 13.96 -11.13
C PRO A 41 -4.51 14.07 -11.86
N HIS A 42 -4.63 13.49 -13.06
CA HIS A 42 -5.88 13.47 -13.82
C HIS A 42 -7.04 12.79 -13.06
N LYS A 43 -6.76 11.88 -12.12
CA LYS A 43 -7.80 11.27 -11.28
C LYS A 43 -8.37 12.24 -10.26
N VAL A 44 -7.56 13.18 -9.79
CA VAL A 44 -7.99 14.19 -8.81
C VAL A 44 -8.97 15.17 -9.44
N ASP A 45 -8.79 15.50 -10.72
CA ASP A 45 -9.66 16.40 -11.45
C ASP A 45 -11.08 15.84 -11.61
N ALA A 46 -11.24 14.53 -11.60
CA ALA A 46 -12.52 13.83 -11.69
C ALA A 46 -13.24 13.66 -10.33
N LEU A 47 -12.59 14.03 -9.21
CA LEU A 47 -13.15 13.85 -7.87
C LEU A 47 -14.09 14.98 -7.46
N HIS A 48 -15.09 14.64 -6.66
CA HIS A 48 -15.95 15.61 -6.00
C HIS A 48 -15.46 15.89 -4.57
N PHE A 49 -15.28 17.17 -4.26
CA PHE A 49 -14.88 17.66 -2.94
C PHE A 49 -16.03 18.40 -2.29
N VAL A 50 -16.29 18.08 -1.02
CA VAL A 50 -17.43 18.63 -0.28
C VAL A 50 -16.92 19.47 0.88
N ASP A 51 -17.31 20.74 0.89
CA ASP A 51 -17.07 21.62 2.04
C ASP A 51 -18.08 21.28 3.16
N ALA A 52 -17.66 20.37 4.04
CA ALA A 52 -18.42 19.93 5.21
C ALA A 52 -17.48 19.66 6.38
N SER A 53 -17.98 19.84 7.59
CA SER A 53 -17.19 19.68 8.83
C SER A 53 -16.76 18.21 9.05
N SER A 54 -17.58 17.25 8.62
CA SER A 54 -17.30 15.81 8.75
C SER A 54 -18.06 14.97 7.73
N LYS A 55 -17.66 13.71 7.60
CA LYS A 55 -18.33 12.70 6.76
C LYS A 55 -19.71 12.27 7.30
N ASN A 56 -20.07 12.69 8.52
CA ASN A 56 -21.35 12.39 9.13
C ASN A 56 -22.45 13.40 8.78
N THR A 57 -22.12 14.52 8.16
CA THR A 57 -23.10 15.56 7.76
C THR A 57 -23.99 15.08 6.62
N ASN A 58 -25.23 15.55 6.57
CA ASN A 58 -26.15 15.27 5.47
C ASN A 58 -25.56 15.72 4.14
N LYS A 59 -24.95 16.92 4.09
CA LYS A 59 -24.28 17.45 2.89
C LYS A 59 -23.24 16.47 2.31
N TYR A 60 -22.44 15.81 3.17
CA TYR A 60 -21.48 14.80 2.70
C TYR A 60 -22.17 13.52 2.24
N LYS A 61 -23.16 13.03 2.99
CA LYS A 61 -23.91 11.79 2.65
C LYS A 61 -24.66 11.93 1.34
N ASP A 62 -25.30 13.07 1.11
CA ASP A 62 -26.03 13.38 -0.13
C ASP A 62 -25.07 13.42 -1.33
N ALA A 63 -23.92 14.08 -1.17
CA ALA A 63 -22.89 14.10 -2.20
C ALA A 63 -22.33 12.69 -2.47
N LYS A 64 -22.08 11.89 -1.44
CA LYS A 64 -21.62 10.50 -1.61
C LYS A 64 -22.64 9.63 -2.33
N SER A 65 -23.93 9.80 -2.02
CA SER A 65 -25.03 9.09 -2.72
C SER A 65 -25.11 9.47 -4.20
N LYS A 66 -24.85 10.74 -4.53
CA LYS A 66 -24.95 11.26 -5.89
C LYS A 66 -23.72 10.94 -6.76
N TYR A 67 -22.52 11.05 -6.20
CA TYR A 67 -21.25 11.02 -6.95
C TYR A 67 -20.40 9.79 -6.65
N GLY A 68 -20.77 8.94 -5.70
CA GLY A 68 -20.02 7.77 -5.29
C GLY A 68 -18.83 8.12 -4.39
N GLU A 69 -17.62 8.16 -4.93
CA GLU A 69 -16.42 8.51 -4.14
C GLU A 69 -16.31 10.03 -4.01
N VAL A 70 -16.36 10.53 -2.78
CA VAL A 70 -16.23 11.96 -2.45
C VAL A 70 -15.29 12.16 -1.28
N PHE A 71 -14.62 13.30 -1.25
CA PHE A 71 -13.71 13.70 -0.18
C PHE A 71 -14.13 15.05 0.41
N LEU A 72 -13.68 15.32 1.63
CA LEU A 72 -13.85 16.64 2.21
C LEU A 72 -12.83 17.63 1.61
N THR A 73 -13.21 18.90 1.48
CA THR A 73 -12.28 19.96 1.03
C THR A 73 -11.02 20.02 1.90
N LYS A 74 -11.15 19.82 3.22
CA LYS A 74 -10.00 19.76 4.13
C LYS A 74 -9.09 18.55 3.89
N GLU A 75 -9.62 17.41 3.40
CA GLU A 75 -8.81 16.25 3.02
C GLU A 75 -8.00 16.56 1.76
N ARG A 76 -8.59 17.29 0.82
CA ARG A 76 -7.89 17.81 -0.37
C ARG A 76 -6.72 18.70 0.04
N SER A 77 -6.98 19.75 0.81
CA SER A 77 -5.93 20.71 1.23
C SER A 77 -4.80 20.02 2.02
N ALA A 78 -5.13 19.03 2.86
CA ALA A 78 -4.13 18.25 3.56
C ALA A 78 -3.27 17.42 2.61
N ALA A 79 -3.87 16.80 1.60
CA ALA A 79 -3.15 16.01 0.59
C ALA A 79 -2.31 16.89 -0.34
N GLU A 80 -2.81 18.06 -0.75
CA GLU A 80 -2.06 19.06 -1.54
C GLU A 80 -0.78 19.49 -0.81
N ARG A 81 -0.87 19.79 0.49
CA ARG A 81 0.29 20.14 1.30
C ARG A 81 1.36 19.04 1.32
N LEU A 82 0.95 17.77 1.40
CA LEU A 82 1.88 16.63 1.39
C LEU A 82 2.47 16.39 -0.01
N ALA A 83 1.65 16.48 -1.04
CA ALA A 83 2.11 16.35 -2.42
C ALA A 83 3.10 17.45 -2.79
N ASP A 84 2.81 18.70 -2.41
CA ASP A 84 3.72 19.84 -2.60
C ASP A 84 5.07 19.62 -1.91
N ALA A 85 5.08 19.07 -0.68
CA ALA A 85 6.31 18.78 0.01
C ALA A 85 7.19 17.76 -0.74
N VAL A 86 6.58 16.70 -1.29
CA VAL A 86 7.28 15.72 -2.13
C VAL A 86 7.80 16.36 -3.41
N LEU A 87 6.96 17.13 -4.11
CA LEU A 87 7.28 17.73 -5.41
C LEU A 87 8.26 18.92 -5.32
N ARG A 88 8.50 19.47 -4.13
CA ARG A 88 9.53 20.50 -3.90
C ARG A 88 10.85 19.95 -3.37
N ASN A 89 10.85 18.69 -2.93
CA ASN A 89 12.06 18.09 -2.37
C ASN A 89 12.95 17.52 -3.50
N GLU A 90 14.17 18.01 -3.60
CA GLU A 90 15.09 17.61 -4.69
C GLU A 90 15.42 16.12 -4.68
N ALA A 91 15.55 15.49 -3.51
CA ALA A 91 15.84 14.06 -3.42
C ALA A 91 14.63 13.22 -3.87
N ALA A 92 13.41 13.63 -3.51
CA ALA A 92 12.19 12.99 -3.98
C ALA A 92 12.01 13.19 -5.49
N ILE A 93 12.23 14.39 -6.02
CA ILE A 93 12.14 14.67 -7.45
C ILE A 93 13.12 13.83 -8.27
N ARG A 94 14.33 13.56 -7.74
CA ARG A 94 15.27 12.65 -8.42
C ARG A 94 14.71 11.24 -8.57
N LEU A 95 13.95 10.74 -7.58
CA LEU A 95 13.29 9.43 -7.64
C LEU A 95 12.05 9.41 -8.56
N LEU A 96 11.43 10.56 -8.79
CA LEU A 96 10.28 10.71 -9.69
C LEU A 96 10.70 10.96 -11.14
N SER A 97 11.89 11.51 -11.36
CA SER A 97 12.34 11.92 -12.69
C SER A 97 12.69 10.72 -13.56
N LYS A 98 12.26 10.75 -14.84
CA LYS A 98 12.51 9.67 -15.82
C LYS A 98 12.04 8.30 -15.33
N SER A 99 10.88 8.28 -14.70
CA SER A 99 10.27 7.08 -14.11
C SER A 99 8.95 6.76 -14.80
N ASP A 100 8.58 5.48 -14.78
CA ASP A 100 7.26 5.01 -15.13
C ASP A 100 6.39 4.95 -13.86
N PHE A 101 5.14 5.42 -13.95
CA PHE A 101 4.21 5.49 -12.83
C PHE A 101 3.10 4.46 -12.93
N GLU A 102 2.67 3.93 -11.77
CA GLU A 102 1.50 3.08 -11.67
C GLU A 102 1.56 1.86 -12.60
N VAL A 103 2.74 1.24 -12.71
CA VAL A 103 3.05 0.16 -13.63
C VAL A 103 2.42 -1.15 -13.16
N PRO A 104 1.52 -1.77 -13.94
CA PRO A 104 0.95 -3.07 -13.59
C PRO A 104 1.88 -4.22 -14.02
N ALA A 105 1.86 -5.33 -13.27
CA ALA A 105 2.48 -6.57 -13.66
C ALA A 105 1.67 -7.78 -13.19
N ILE A 106 1.78 -8.88 -13.92
CA ILE A 106 1.25 -10.19 -13.57
C ILE A 106 2.34 -11.21 -13.89
N GLU A 107 2.74 -11.99 -12.87
CA GLU A 107 3.78 -13.00 -13.01
C GLU A 107 3.44 -14.28 -12.25
N MET A 108 4.00 -15.41 -12.73
CA MET A 108 3.91 -16.69 -12.06
C MET A 108 5.08 -16.84 -11.07
N ILE A 109 4.77 -16.93 -9.78
CA ILE A 109 5.76 -17.14 -8.73
C ILE A 109 5.35 -18.37 -7.92
N LYS A 110 6.21 -19.37 -7.81
CA LYS A 110 5.91 -20.63 -7.12
C LYS A 110 4.62 -21.32 -7.63
N ASP A 111 4.42 -21.32 -8.94
CA ASP A 111 3.27 -21.90 -9.65
C ASP A 111 1.91 -21.25 -9.32
N LEU A 112 1.94 -20.05 -8.80
CA LEU A 112 0.75 -19.25 -8.50
C LEU A 112 0.83 -17.90 -9.21
N PRO A 113 -0.30 -17.40 -9.77
CA PRO A 113 -0.34 -16.10 -10.39
C PRO A 113 -0.38 -14.99 -9.33
N PHE A 114 0.51 -14.03 -9.45
CA PHE A 114 0.53 -12.81 -8.66
C PHE A 114 0.36 -11.59 -9.55
N ARG A 115 -0.37 -10.62 -9.07
CA ARG A 115 -0.51 -9.32 -9.71
C ARG A 115 -0.16 -8.20 -8.74
N GLY A 116 0.42 -7.14 -9.25
CA GLY A 116 0.72 -5.92 -8.50
C GLY A 116 0.74 -4.72 -9.42
N LYS A 117 0.81 -3.56 -8.82
CA LYS A 117 1.00 -2.29 -9.50
C LYS A 117 2.05 -1.51 -8.70
N ALA A 118 3.21 -1.29 -9.30
CA ALA A 118 4.28 -0.50 -8.68
C ALA A 118 3.94 0.98 -8.83
N ASP A 119 4.08 1.73 -7.74
CA ASP A 119 3.83 3.16 -7.74
C ASP A 119 4.77 3.86 -8.74
N ILE A 120 6.06 3.55 -8.66
CA ILE A 120 7.10 4.20 -9.47
C ILE A 120 8.17 3.15 -9.82
N ILE A 121 8.60 3.13 -11.09
CA ILE A 121 9.77 2.36 -11.54
C ILE A 121 10.77 3.31 -12.17
N GLN A 122 11.96 3.42 -11.58
CA GLN A 122 13.08 4.18 -12.10
C GLN A 122 14.26 3.25 -12.39
N GLY A 123 14.50 2.95 -13.67
CA GLY A 123 15.55 2.01 -14.06
C GLY A 123 15.37 0.65 -13.39
N ASP A 124 16.32 0.25 -12.53
CA ASP A 124 16.29 -1.02 -11.78
C ASP A 124 15.75 -0.87 -10.34
N THR A 125 15.12 0.26 -10.03
CA THR A 125 14.61 0.57 -8.70
C THR A 125 13.09 0.71 -8.71
N ILE A 126 12.42 0.05 -7.78
CA ILE A 126 11.02 0.31 -7.43
C ILE A 126 11.00 1.33 -6.30
N VAL A 127 10.23 2.40 -6.49
CA VAL A 127 9.97 3.38 -5.43
C VAL A 127 8.50 3.29 -5.04
N ASP A 128 8.23 3.08 -3.77
CA ASP A 128 6.88 2.95 -3.23
C ASP A 128 6.57 4.15 -2.34
N LEU A 129 5.57 4.93 -2.73
CA LEU A 129 5.19 6.17 -2.05
C LEU A 129 4.33 5.87 -0.82
N LYS A 130 4.71 6.42 0.32
CA LYS A 130 3.98 6.24 1.58
C LYS A 130 3.73 7.56 2.29
N THR A 131 2.68 7.60 3.08
CA THR A 131 2.47 8.66 4.08
C THR A 131 2.65 8.05 5.47
N SER A 132 3.37 8.73 6.36
CA SER A 132 3.54 8.32 7.76
C SER A 132 2.96 9.33 8.72
N ALA A 133 2.58 8.90 9.91
CA ALA A 133 2.24 9.82 11.00
C ALA A 133 3.50 10.40 11.65
N ASP A 134 4.61 9.65 11.57
CA ASP A 134 5.89 10.03 12.16
C ASP A 134 6.99 9.22 11.43
N LEU A 135 7.94 9.91 10.81
CA LEU A 135 9.07 9.29 10.10
C LEU A 135 10.00 8.53 11.04
N SER A 136 10.20 9.01 12.27
CA SER A 136 11.10 8.37 13.24
C SER A 136 10.65 6.95 13.61
N THR A 137 9.34 6.70 13.51
CA THR A 137 8.70 5.40 13.81
C THR A 137 8.37 4.60 12.55
N PHE A 138 8.72 5.09 11.35
CA PHE A 138 8.35 4.44 10.09
C PHE A 138 8.84 2.98 10.00
N LYS A 139 10.03 2.67 10.53
CA LYS A 139 10.57 1.29 10.55
C LYS A 139 9.64 0.30 11.27
N TYR A 140 9.00 0.72 12.37
CA TYR A 140 8.03 -0.10 13.10
C TYR A 140 6.72 -0.24 12.33
N SER A 141 6.30 0.83 11.66
CA SER A 141 5.15 0.81 10.75
C SER A 141 5.39 -0.13 9.56
N ALA A 142 6.58 -0.12 8.98
CA ALA A 142 6.97 -1.00 7.87
C ALA A 142 6.88 -2.48 8.27
N ASP A 143 7.34 -2.83 9.47
CA ASP A 143 7.24 -4.20 10.00
C ASP A 143 5.78 -4.57 10.29
N LYS A 144 5.06 -3.72 11.04
CA LYS A 144 3.64 -3.92 11.40
C LYS A 144 2.75 -4.11 10.17
N TYR A 145 2.97 -3.34 9.12
CA TYR A 145 2.18 -3.41 7.90
C TYR A 145 2.72 -4.40 6.86
N GLY A 146 3.82 -5.12 7.18
CA GLY A 146 4.42 -6.14 6.31
C GLY A 146 4.89 -5.56 4.98
N TYR A 147 5.60 -4.44 5.03
CA TYR A 147 6.19 -3.83 3.84
C TYR A 147 7.40 -4.63 3.33
N ASP A 148 8.01 -5.45 4.17
CA ASP A 148 9.01 -6.43 3.81
C ASP A 148 8.48 -7.46 2.80
N LEU A 149 7.29 -8.00 3.04
CA LEU A 149 6.61 -8.90 2.11
C LEU A 149 6.26 -8.18 0.79
N GLN A 150 5.83 -6.91 0.86
CA GLN A 150 5.52 -6.12 -0.33
C GLN A 150 6.78 -5.87 -1.16
N ALA A 151 7.87 -5.42 -0.53
CA ALA A 151 9.12 -5.13 -1.21
C ALA A 151 9.69 -6.38 -1.90
N TRP A 152 9.79 -7.50 -1.18
CA TRP A 152 10.30 -8.74 -1.76
C TRP A 152 9.44 -9.21 -2.94
N LEU A 153 8.11 -9.25 -2.77
CA LEU A 153 7.19 -9.69 -3.83
C LEU A 153 7.29 -8.79 -5.07
N TYR A 154 7.37 -7.47 -4.87
CA TYR A 154 7.45 -6.54 -5.99
C TYR A 154 8.78 -6.65 -6.75
N LEU A 155 9.90 -6.81 -6.06
CA LEU A 155 11.18 -7.08 -6.73
C LEU A 155 11.11 -8.32 -7.63
N LYS A 156 10.42 -9.39 -7.18
CA LYS A 156 10.20 -10.59 -8.00
C LYS A 156 9.22 -10.36 -9.14
N LEU A 157 8.11 -9.66 -8.86
CA LEU A 157 7.04 -9.42 -9.82
C LEU A 157 7.48 -8.53 -10.99
N PHE A 158 8.33 -7.55 -10.72
CA PHE A 158 8.82 -6.58 -11.72
C PHE A 158 10.23 -6.88 -12.22
N ASN A 159 10.86 -7.96 -11.75
CA ASN A 159 12.25 -8.32 -12.06
C ASN A 159 13.20 -7.13 -11.86
N LYS A 160 13.20 -6.56 -10.65
CA LYS A 160 14.03 -5.44 -10.24
C LYS A 160 14.92 -5.82 -9.07
N SER A 161 16.01 -5.07 -8.85
CA SER A 161 17.00 -5.38 -7.82
C SER A 161 16.90 -4.45 -6.61
N ASN A 162 16.39 -3.24 -6.78
CA ASN A 162 16.38 -2.23 -5.72
C ASN A 162 14.95 -1.82 -5.36
N PHE A 163 14.72 -1.60 -4.07
CA PHE A 163 13.43 -1.12 -3.55
C PHE A 163 13.64 0.01 -2.55
N VAL A 164 12.89 1.08 -2.70
CA VAL A 164 12.97 2.28 -1.87
C VAL A 164 11.58 2.70 -1.42
N PHE A 165 11.41 3.05 -0.16
CA PHE A 165 10.22 3.75 0.32
C PHE A 165 10.47 5.26 0.30
N LEU A 166 9.67 5.99 -0.48
CA LEU A 166 9.57 7.44 -0.43
C LEU A 166 8.41 7.81 0.49
N VAL A 167 8.72 8.42 1.62
CA VAL A 167 7.75 8.63 2.71
C VAL A 167 7.59 10.10 3.01
N VAL A 168 6.36 10.60 3.07
CA VAL A 168 6.07 11.95 3.56
C VAL A 168 5.40 11.91 4.93
N ASP A 169 5.92 12.68 5.87
CA ASP A 169 5.33 12.85 7.20
C ASP A 169 4.08 13.73 7.14
N LYS A 170 2.99 13.25 7.73
CA LYS A 170 1.70 13.97 7.70
C LYS A 170 1.69 15.25 8.56
N ALA A 171 2.49 15.29 9.60
CA ALA A 171 2.54 16.40 10.52
C ALA A 171 3.57 17.45 10.09
N SER A 172 4.84 17.05 9.96
CA SER A 172 5.96 17.94 9.66
C SER A 172 6.13 18.24 8.16
N THR A 173 5.62 17.36 7.27
CA THR A 173 5.88 17.34 5.82
C THR A 173 7.31 16.98 5.45
N ASP A 174 8.09 16.49 6.39
CA ASP A 174 9.44 16.00 6.13
C ASP A 174 9.40 14.78 5.19
N ILE A 175 10.46 14.63 4.39
CA ILE A 175 10.61 13.53 3.45
C ILE A 175 11.63 12.53 3.99
N GLY A 176 11.20 11.27 4.06
CA GLY A 176 12.07 10.13 4.34
C GLY A 176 12.30 9.28 3.09
N ILE A 177 13.53 8.88 2.86
CA ILE A 177 13.91 7.93 1.81
C ILE A 177 14.56 6.74 2.51
N PHE A 178 13.94 5.57 2.37
CA PHE A 178 14.37 4.37 3.09
C PHE A 178 14.69 3.26 2.09
N ASP A 179 15.97 2.93 1.98
CA ASP A 179 16.41 1.73 1.29
C ASP A 179 16.07 0.49 2.10
N VAL A 180 15.81 -0.61 1.43
CA VAL A 180 15.54 -1.88 2.10
C VAL A 180 16.83 -2.70 2.22
N SER A 181 17.07 -3.28 3.41
CA SER A 181 18.19 -4.17 3.64
C SER A 181 17.92 -5.60 3.18
N ASP A 182 18.99 -6.40 3.00
CA ASP A 182 18.88 -7.84 2.71
C ASP A 182 18.09 -8.58 3.79
N ASP A 183 18.27 -8.25 5.06
CA ASP A 183 17.50 -8.83 6.16
C ASP A 183 16.00 -8.49 6.07
N PHE A 184 15.68 -7.26 5.67
CA PHE A 184 14.29 -6.86 5.44
C PHE A 184 13.66 -7.68 4.32
N LEU A 185 14.37 -7.84 3.20
CA LEU A 185 13.92 -8.66 2.07
C LEU A 185 13.83 -10.15 2.45
N LYS A 186 14.78 -10.66 3.24
CA LYS A 186 14.75 -12.04 3.72
C LYS A 186 13.54 -12.35 4.60
N ARG A 187 13.17 -11.41 5.48
CA ARG A 187 11.91 -11.53 6.25
C ARG A 187 10.69 -11.55 5.33
N GLY A 188 10.66 -10.69 4.30
CA GLY A 188 9.61 -10.67 3.29
C GLY A 188 9.50 -12.00 2.53
N GLU A 189 10.63 -12.57 2.11
CA GLU A 189 10.69 -13.88 1.47
C GLU A 189 10.09 -14.98 2.35
N ASN A 190 10.48 -15.01 3.62
CA ASN A 190 9.98 -16.01 4.56
C ASN A 190 8.46 -15.90 4.76
N LYS A 191 7.95 -14.68 4.91
CA LYS A 191 6.50 -14.40 4.96
C LYS A 191 5.79 -14.84 3.68
N PHE A 192 6.41 -14.61 2.52
CA PHE A 192 5.86 -15.05 1.24
C PHE A 192 5.77 -16.59 1.16
N ARG A 193 6.85 -17.28 1.49
CA ARG A 193 6.88 -18.75 1.51
C ARG A 193 5.77 -19.30 2.41
N GLN A 194 5.69 -18.82 3.64
CA GLN A 194 4.64 -19.21 4.59
C GLN A 194 3.22 -18.97 4.04
N ALA A 195 2.99 -17.82 3.40
CA ALA A 195 1.70 -17.51 2.80
C ALA A 195 1.34 -18.48 1.65
N VAL A 196 2.31 -18.82 0.79
CA VAL A 196 2.13 -19.78 -0.30
C VAL A 196 1.88 -21.19 0.24
N ASP A 197 2.64 -21.62 1.25
CA ASP A 197 2.49 -22.94 1.86
C ASP A 197 1.11 -23.06 2.53
N ASN A 198 0.66 -22.07 3.29
CA ASN A 198 -0.68 -22.01 3.84
C ASN A 198 -1.76 -22.07 2.76
N TYR A 199 -1.57 -21.32 1.65
CA TYR A 199 -2.51 -21.35 0.54
C TYR A 199 -2.59 -22.72 -0.13
N LYS A 200 -1.44 -23.34 -0.43
CA LYS A 200 -1.39 -24.67 -1.05
C LYS A 200 -2.03 -25.70 -0.16
N TYR A 201 -1.71 -25.68 1.14
CA TYR A 201 -2.25 -26.66 2.11
C TYR A 201 -3.76 -26.52 2.30
N PHE A 202 -4.25 -25.31 2.60
CA PHE A 202 -5.66 -25.12 2.95
C PHE A 202 -6.61 -24.94 1.77
N PHE A 203 -6.16 -24.41 0.64
CA PHE A 203 -7.04 -24.04 -0.49
C PHE A 203 -6.79 -24.82 -1.77
N LYS A 204 -5.60 -25.41 -1.97
CA LYS A 204 -5.35 -26.29 -3.11
C LYS A 204 -5.56 -27.75 -2.76
N GLN A 205 -5.22 -28.16 -1.53
CA GLN A 205 -5.42 -29.52 -1.04
C GLN A 205 -6.75 -29.67 -0.25
N ASP A 206 -7.51 -28.59 -0.07
CA ASP A 206 -8.82 -28.53 0.59
C ASP A 206 -8.82 -29.09 2.04
N ASN A 207 -7.75 -28.78 2.79
CA ASN A 207 -7.66 -29.17 4.18
C ASN A 207 -8.54 -28.30 5.08
N ASP A 208 -9.03 -28.89 6.16
CA ASP A 208 -9.90 -28.22 7.13
C ASP A 208 -9.22 -26.98 7.75
N LEU A 209 -9.85 -25.81 7.61
CA LEU A 209 -9.36 -24.56 8.16
C LEU A 209 -9.37 -24.51 9.70
N ASP A 210 -10.12 -25.40 10.35
CA ASP A 210 -10.17 -25.49 11.80
C ASP A 210 -8.89 -26.12 12.38
N GLN A 211 -8.12 -26.81 11.54
CA GLN A 211 -6.82 -27.40 11.91
C GLN A 211 -5.66 -26.38 11.91
N TYR A 212 -5.91 -25.12 11.52
CA TYR A 212 -4.86 -24.11 11.53
C TYR A 212 -4.40 -23.77 12.95
N VAL A 213 -3.11 -23.87 13.19
CA VAL A 213 -2.46 -23.49 14.46
C VAL A 213 -1.37 -22.46 14.16
N MET A 214 -1.46 -21.29 14.79
CA MET A 214 -0.37 -20.32 14.79
C MET A 214 0.66 -20.72 15.86
N ARG A 215 1.92 -20.87 15.44
CA ARG A 215 3.03 -21.11 16.36
C ARG A 215 3.97 -19.91 16.32
N GLY A 216 4.48 -19.51 17.48
CA GLY A 216 5.45 -18.42 17.63
C GLY A 216 6.25 -18.59 18.92
N ILE A 217 7.38 -17.86 19.00
CA ILE A 217 8.20 -17.71 20.21
C ILE A 217 7.99 -16.26 20.66
N LEU A 218 7.69 -16.05 21.94
CA LEU A 218 7.50 -14.73 22.56
C LEU A 218 8.81 -14.22 23.15
#